data_b0299ba7cabdf2cfe1e266375b7e6cb2
#
_entry.id   b0299ba7cabdf2cfe1e266375b7e6cb2
#
_cell.length_a   1.000
_cell.length_b   1.000
_cell.length_c   1.000
_cell.angle_alpha   90.00
_cell.angle_beta   90.00
_cell.angle_gamma   90.00
#
_symmetry.space_group_name_H-M   'P 1'
#
loop_
_entity.id
_entity.type
_entity.pdbx_description
1 polymer ?
#
loop_
_entity_poly.entity_id
_entity_poly.type
_entity_poly.pdbx_seq_one_letter_code
_entity_poly.pdbx_strand_id
1 'polypeptide(L)'
;LKVSSHFLISRSGSLIQFVPIDKRAWHAGKSNYQGRENCNDFSIGIELEGCDTEEFTSAQYKSLSNLISHISADLKINKKNIVGHNEIAPGRKTDPGPYFDWDLLKSML
;
A
#
# COMPACT_ATOMS: atom_id res chain seq x y z
N LEU A 1 -2.03 -14.70 -12.34
CA LEU A 1 -2.97 -14.43 -11.24
C LEU A 1 -3.56 -13.04 -11.36
N LYS A 2 -4.86 -12.95 -11.14
CA LYS A 2 -5.58 -11.68 -11.16
C LYS A 2 -5.68 -11.04 -9.77
N VAL A 3 -4.85 -11.48 -8.83
CA VAL A 3 -4.76 -10.88 -7.50
C VAL A 3 -3.28 -10.76 -7.17
N SER A 4 -2.74 -9.56 -7.25
CA SER A 4 -1.39 -9.27 -6.79
C SER A 4 -1.21 -7.77 -6.61
N SER A 5 -0.35 -7.40 -5.64
CA SER A 5 0.12 -6.04 -5.51
C SER A 5 1.32 -5.82 -6.44
N HIS A 6 1.73 -4.58 -6.58
CA HIS A 6 3.00 -4.28 -7.24
C HIS A 6 4.17 -4.74 -6.36
N PHE A 7 4.06 -4.54 -5.06
CA PHE A 7 5.11 -4.86 -4.10
C PHE A 7 4.56 -5.60 -2.89
N LEU A 8 5.42 -6.41 -2.28
CA LEU A 8 5.20 -7.02 -0.98
C LEU A 8 6.40 -6.73 -0.09
N ILE A 9 6.17 -6.32 1.14
CA ILE A 9 7.21 -6.13 2.15
C ILE A 9 7.01 -7.17 3.24
N SER A 10 8.01 -8.05 3.41
CA SER A 10 7.96 -9.09 4.43
C SER A 10 8.16 -8.52 5.84
N ARG A 11 7.89 -9.34 6.86
CA ARG A 11 8.10 -8.96 8.26
C ARG A 11 9.54 -8.51 8.56
N SER A 12 10.51 -9.05 7.84
CA SER A 12 11.92 -8.66 7.97
C SER A 12 12.28 -7.38 7.22
N GLY A 13 11.35 -6.81 6.47
CA GLY A 13 11.57 -5.63 5.65
C GLY A 13 12.07 -5.93 4.24
N SER A 14 12.12 -7.20 3.84
CA SER A 14 12.52 -7.56 2.48
C SER A 14 11.45 -7.12 1.49
N LEU A 15 11.89 -6.50 0.40
CA LEU A 15 11.02 -5.98 -0.65
C LEU A 15 10.98 -6.95 -1.83
N ILE A 16 9.78 -7.31 -2.23
CA ILE A 16 9.54 -8.16 -3.41
C ILE A 16 8.68 -7.38 -4.38
N GLN A 17 9.10 -7.29 -5.62
CA GLN A 17 8.31 -6.67 -6.68
C GLN A 17 7.70 -7.74 -7.57
N PHE A 18 6.36 -7.76 -7.65
CA PHE A 18 5.64 -8.71 -8.50
C PHE A 18 5.27 -8.12 -9.86
N VAL A 19 5.01 -6.82 -9.90
CA VAL A 19 4.53 -6.13 -11.10
C VAL A 19 5.28 -4.82 -11.25
N PRO A 20 5.79 -4.49 -12.45
CA PRO A 20 6.37 -3.16 -12.69
C PRO A 20 5.36 -2.06 -12.42
N ILE A 21 5.81 -0.92 -11.92
CA ILE A 21 4.91 0.17 -11.51
C ILE A 21 4.14 0.81 -12.68
N ASP A 22 4.61 0.65 -13.90
CA ASP A 22 3.91 1.12 -15.10
C ASP A 22 2.90 0.11 -15.65
N LYS A 23 2.73 -1.03 -14.97
CA LYS A 23 1.77 -2.07 -15.33
C LYS A 23 0.66 -2.16 -14.29
N ARG A 24 -0.48 -2.68 -14.71
CA ARG A 24 -1.62 -2.89 -13.82
C ARG A 24 -1.39 -4.09 -12.91
N ALA A 25 -1.55 -3.88 -11.60
CA ALA A 25 -1.69 -4.96 -10.64
C ALA A 25 -3.16 -5.08 -10.20
N TRP A 26 -3.55 -6.26 -9.76
CA TRP A 26 -4.94 -6.56 -9.40
C TRP A 26 -5.07 -6.61 -7.87
N HIS A 27 -4.90 -5.46 -7.21
CA HIS A 27 -4.80 -5.35 -5.75
C HIS A 27 -6.01 -4.70 -5.07
N ALA A 28 -6.75 -3.85 -5.79
CA ALA A 28 -7.79 -3.03 -5.17
C ALA A 28 -9.17 -3.68 -5.20
N GLY A 29 -9.48 -4.44 -6.24
CA GLY A 29 -10.82 -4.99 -6.44
C GLY A 29 -11.84 -3.88 -6.63
N LYS A 30 -13.08 -4.14 -6.20
CA LYS A 30 -14.14 -3.14 -6.24
C LYS A 30 -13.79 -2.03 -5.25
N SER A 31 -13.60 -0.81 -5.74
CA SER A 31 -13.03 0.29 -4.96
C SER A 31 -13.44 1.63 -5.53
N ASN A 32 -13.28 2.67 -4.68
CA ASN A 32 -13.54 4.06 -5.06
C ASN A 32 -12.57 4.96 -4.29
N TYR A 33 -11.96 5.90 -4.99
CA TYR A 33 -11.12 6.91 -4.38
C TYR A 33 -11.54 8.29 -4.90
N GLN A 34 -12.10 9.11 -4.01
CA GLN A 34 -12.56 10.47 -4.33
C GLN A 34 -13.49 10.51 -5.55
N GLY A 35 -14.43 9.54 -5.62
CA GLY A 35 -15.40 9.45 -6.71
C GLY A 35 -14.93 8.67 -7.93
N ARG A 36 -13.67 8.25 -7.99
CA ARG A 36 -13.13 7.47 -9.10
C ARG A 36 -13.10 5.99 -8.74
N GLU A 37 -13.78 5.18 -9.54
CA GLU A 37 -13.86 3.73 -9.35
C GLU A 37 -12.67 3.01 -10.00
N ASN A 38 -12.56 1.70 -9.74
CA ASN A 38 -11.53 0.83 -10.33
C ASN A 38 -10.11 1.33 -10.04
N CYS A 39 -9.76 1.42 -8.75
CA CYS A 39 -8.49 1.98 -8.33
C CYS A 39 -7.26 1.25 -8.91
N ASN A 40 -7.41 0.00 -9.37
CA ASN A 40 -6.35 -0.67 -10.11
C ASN A 40 -5.87 0.11 -11.34
N ASP A 41 -6.72 0.94 -11.92
CA ASP A 41 -6.40 1.68 -13.14
C ASP A 41 -5.40 2.82 -12.91
N PHE A 42 -5.29 3.30 -11.66
CA PHE A 42 -4.52 4.52 -11.40
C PHE A 42 -3.73 4.48 -10.08
N SER A 43 -3.54 3.31 -9.48
CA SER A 43 -2.85 3.21 -8.19
C SER A 43 -1.74 2.17 -8.19
N ILE A 44 -0.86 2.30 -7.20
CA ILE A 44 0.19 1.33 -6.92
C ILE A 44 -0.17 0.63 -5.61
N GLY A 45 -0.20 -0.69 -5.63
CA GLY A 45 -0.50 -1.50 -4.46
C GLY A 45 0.75 -2.00 -3.78
N ILE A 46 0.86 -1.74 -2.49
CA ILE A 46 1.94 -2.25 -1.64
C ILE A 46 1.30 -3.07 -0.53
N GLU A 47 1.69 -4.32 -0.45
CA GLU A 47 1.20 -5.24 0.57
C GLU A 47 2.26 -5.44 1.65
N LEU A 48 1.82 -5.49 2.90
CA LEU A 48 2.68 -5.77 4.05
C LEU A 48 2.32 -7.15 4.59
N GLU A 49 3.32 -8.00 4.75
CA GLU A 49 3.10 -9.31 5.37
C GLU A 49 2.66 -9.12 6.82
N GLY A 50 1.55 -9.75 7.19
CA GLY A 50 0.99 -9.66 8.53
C GLY A 50 -0.50 -9.91 8.53
N CYS A 51 -1.14 -9.63 9.66
CA CYS A 51 -2.57 -9.76 9.81
C CYS A 51 -3.14 -8.60 10.64
N ASP A 52 -4.47 -8.48 10.68
CA ASP A 52 -5.14 -7.36 11.34
C ASP A 52 -4.99 -7.37 12.88
N THR A 53 -4.47 -8.45 13.46
CA THR A 53 -4.40 -8.64 14.90
C THR A 53 -3.00 -8.47 15.48
N GLU A 54 -2.02 -8.07 14.67
CA GLU A 54 -0.66 -7.87 15.17
C GLU A 54 -0.04 -6.60 14.58
N GLU A 55 0.91 -6.03 15.31
CA GLU A 55 1.65 -4.86 14.86
C GLU A 55 2.61 -5.20 13.73
N PHE A 56 2.86 -4.23 12.86
CA PHE A 56 3.88 -4.35 11.83
C PHE A 56 5.26 -4.05 12.44
N THR A 57 6.31 -4.55 11.81
CA THR A 57 7.66 -4.41 12.34
C THR A 57 8.28 -3.05 11.95
N SER A 58 9.26 -2.60 12.74
CA SER A 58 10.03 -1.40 12.39
C SER A 58 10.73 -1.55 11.05
N ALA A 59 11.19 -2.76 10.72
CA ALA A 59 11.79 -3.05 9.43
C ALA A 59 10.81 -2.84 8.29
N GLN A 60 9.54 -3.20 8.48
CA GLN A 60 8.49 -2.96 7.49
C GLN A 60 8.24 -1.47 7.27
N TYR A 61 8.13 -0.69 8.33
CA TYR A 61 7.93 0.77 8.20
C TYR A 61 9.12 1.42 7.49
N LYS A 62 10.34 1.00 7.81
CA LYS A 62 11.53 1.54 7.16
C LYS A 62 11.55 1.25 5.67
N SER A 63 11.30 0.01 5.28
CA SER A 63 11.25 -0.40 3.86
C SER A 63 10.10 0.29 3.13
N LEU A 64 8.94 0.39 3.77
CA LEU A 64 7.76 1.04 3.20
C LEU A 64 8.02 2.53 2.96
N SER A 65 8.55 3.24 3.94
CA SER A 65 8.84 4.67 3.79
C SER A 65 9.90 4.93 2.71
N ASN A 66 10.93 4.10 2.63
CA ASN A 66 11.94 4.21 1.58
C ASN A 66 11.34 3.98 0.19
N LEU A 67 10.50 2.95 0.04
CA LEU A 67 9.83 2.64 -1.22
C LEU A 67 8.93 3.79 -1.65
N ILE A 68 8.10 4.28 -0.74
CA ILE A 68 7.18 5.38 -1.03
C ILE A 68 7.95 6.64 -1.43
N SER A 69 9.06 6.94 -0.75
CA SER A 69 9.88 8.11 -1.09
C SER A 69 10.44 8.02 -2.50
N HIS A 70 10.91 6.84 -2.91
CA HIS A 70 11.40 6.62 -4.27
C HIS A 70 10.29 6.76 -5.31
N ILE A 71 9.15 6.12 -5.09
CA ILE A 71 8.02 6.18 -6.02
C ILE A 71 7.48 7.60 -6.12
N SER A 72 7.36 8.29 -4.99
CA SER A 72 6.82 9.64 -4.95
C SER A 72 7.72 10.65 -5.65
N ALA A 73 9.04 10.46 -5.58
CA ALA A 73 9.99 11.32 -6.29
C ALA A 73 9.81 11.21 -7.81
N ASP A 74 9.62 9.98 -8.30
CA ASP A 74 9.46 9.73 -9.75
C ASP A 74 8.08 10.13 -10.25
N LEU A 75 7.02 9.80 -9.52
CA LEU A 75 5.63 9.98 -9.96
C LEU A 75 4.94 11.19 -9.33
N LYS A 76 5.64 11.93 -8.46
CA LYS A 76 5.12 13.14 -7.79
C LYS A 76 3.82 12.88 -7.02
N ILE A 77 3.78 11.79 -6.27
CA ILE A 77 2.61 11.41 -5.47
C ILE A 77 2.58 12.25 -4.19
N ASN A 78 1.44 12.86 -3.92
CA ASN A 78 1.24 13.62 -2.69
C ASN A 78 0.98 12.66 -1.52
N LYS A 79 1.52 12.98 -0.34
CA LYS A 79 1.34 12.16 0.88
C LYS A 79 -0.13 11.88 1.20
N LYS A 80 -1.03 12.80 0.93
CA LYS A 80 -2.47 12.63 1.16
C LYS A 80 -3.09 11.53 0.32
N ASN A 81 -2.43 11.12 -0.76
CA ASN A 81 -2.90 10.06 -1.65
C ASN A 81 -2.34 8.69 -1.28
N ILE A 82 -1.71 8.57 -0.12
CA ILE A 82 -1.25 7.30 0.43
C ILE A 82 -2.31 6.84 1.43
N VAL A 83 -3.04 5.81 1.06
CA VAL A 83 -4.25 5.38 1.79
C VAL A 83 -4.26 3.87 1.98
N GLY A 84 -5.07 3.41 2.92
CA GLY A 84 -5.28 1.98 3.14
C GLY A 84 -6.33 1.39 2.21
N HIS A 85 -6.27 0.09 2.00
CA HIS A 85 -7.27 -0.63 1.22
C HIS A 85 -8.67 -0.45 1.82
N ASN A 86 -8.75 -0.35 3.15
CA ASN A 86 -10.01 -0.11 3.86
C ASN A 86 -10.65 1.23 3.49
N GLU A 87 -9.85 2.23 3.09
CA GLU A 87 -10.37 3.55 2.74
C GLU A 87 -10.99 3.58 1.34
N ILE A 88 -10.49 2.75 0.42
CA ILE A 88 -11.00 2.69 -0.95
C ILE A 88 -12.04 1.59 -1.15
N ALA A 89 -12.16 0.68 -0.20
CA ALA A 89 -13.14 -0.40 -0.22
C ALA A 89 -13.78 -0.58 1.17
N PRO A 90 -14.41 0.48 1.71
CA PRO A 90 -14.98 0.44 3.06
C PRO A 90 -16.07 -0.62 3.17
N GLY A 91 -16.08 -1.35 4.30
CA GLY A 91 -17.03 -2.43 4.52
C GLY A 91 -16.67 -3.74 3.84
N ARG A 92 -15.74 -3.73 2.88
CA ARG A 92 -15.27 -4.92 2.16
C ARG A 92 -13.86 -5.34 2.56
N LYS A 93 -13.00 -4.37 2.84
CA LYS A 93 -11.59 -4.61 3.23
C LYS A 93 -11.26 -3.85 4.50
N THR A 94 -10.44 -4.46 5.34
CA THR A 94 -9.99 -3.89 6.61
C THR A 94 -8.51 -3.54 6.61
N ASP A 95 -7.73 -4.11 5.70
CA ASP A 95 -6.28 -3.91 5.67
C ASP A 95 -5.90 -2.46 5.36
N PRO A 96 -4.82 -1.94 5.92
CA PRO A 96 -3.81 -2.63 6.73
C PRO A 96 -4.21 -2.93 8.18
N GLY A 97 -5.44 -2.65 8.59
CA GLY A 97 -5.95 -2.95 9.92
C GLY A 97 -5.61 -1.88 10.96
N PRO A 98 -6.18 -2.04 12.19
CA PRO A 98 -6.09 -1.01 13.22
C PRO A 98 -4.70 -0.87 13.84
N TYR A 99 -3.83 -1.87 13.67
CA TYR A 99 -2.47 -1.84 14.22
C TYR A 99 -1.46 -1.16 13.30
N PHE A 100 -1.87 -0.72 12.12
CA PHE A 100 -0.99 0.06 11.25
C PHE A 100 -0.88 1.49 11.76
N ASP A 101 0.35 1.93 12.04
CA ASP A 101 0.61 3.25 12.58
C ASP A 101 0.83 4.28 11.47
N TRP A 102 -0.25 4.94 11.06
CA TRP A 102 -0.22 5.95 10.01
C TRP A 102 0.61 7.18 10.38
N ASP A 103 0.59 7.57 11.66
CA ASP A 103 1.36 8.73 12.12
C ASP A 103 2.85 8.45 12.01
N LEU A 104 3.26 7.24 12.39
CA LEU A 104 4.66 6.82 12.25
C LEU A 104 5.09 6.85 10.79
N LEU A 105 4.32 6.25 9.89
CA LEU A 105 4.65 6.26 8.47
C LEU A 105 4.81 7.69 7.95
N LYS A 106 3.84 8.56 8.23
CA LYS A 106 3.86 9.94 7.75
C LYS A 106 5.04 10.73 8.29
N SER A 107 5.47 10.44 9.53
CA SER A 107 6.64 11.08 10.11
C SER A 107 7.94 10.68 9.42
N MET A 108 7.96 9.54 8.74
CA MET A 108 9.12 9.00 8.04
C MET A 108 9.21 9.44 6.57
N LEU A 109 8.16 10.07 6.07
CA LEU A 109 8.10 10.56 4.69
C LEU A 109 8.56 12.06 4.57
#